data_39fc26dd5862ad3275ad522767cdfb47
#
_entry.id   39fc26dd5862ad3275ad522767cdfb47
#
_cell.length_a   1.000
_cell.length_b   1.000
_cell.length_c   1.000
_cell.angle_alpha   90.00
_cell.angle_beta   90.00
_cell.angle_gamma   90.00
#
_symmetry.space_group_name_H-M   'P 1'
#
loop_
_entity.id
_entity.type
_entity.pdbx_description
1 polymer ?
#
loop_
_entity_poly.entity_id
_entity_poly.type
_entity_poly.pdbx_seq_one_letter_code
_entity_poly.pdbx_strand_id
1 'polypeptide(L)'
;MMGELKWWQKTVVYQIYPKSFCDSNGDGIGDIPGIISKLDYLQDLGVGAIWLCPIYPSPLVDNGYDISDYCSVAKEYGTMEDMERLISEADKRNIKIVMDLVFNHTSNKHKWFEESRSSKDNPKRDWYIWRDGKEDGSAPTNWRSIFGGSAWTLDEKTNQYYLHTFASAQPDLNWENKEVRQALFDAANFWLDKGVRGFRIDAIVYIKKPSEFKDLPVDGADNLASIAKATTYQDGILDFLHEFREKVFDRADIFTVAEADGVYPSDFDKWIGENGAFDMSFDFSHIRLGFDEDCTWHKRKSWKLIDIRKCFTEDEEATKDNGWVPVYFENHDLPRCTNYFFPQGTDTKLAAKFIATILLTMRGTPFIYEGQELGMTNIKWPSIKMYNDISSIGQYELALKDKLTPKEAMKGVWKYSRDNARS
;
A
#
# COMPACT_ATOMS: atom_id res chain seq x y z
N MET A 1 34.93 -0.75 3.49
CA MET A 1 34.77 -1.28 2.11
C MET A 1 33.30 -1.55 1.94
N MET A 2 32.62 -0.94 0.96
CA MET A 2 31.26 -1.34 0.62
C MET A 2 31.30 -2.82 0.22
N GLY A 3 30.52 -3.66 0.90
CA GLY A 3 30.32 -5.05 0.52
C GLY A 3 29.80 -5.15 -0.91
N GLU A 4 29.78 -6.35 -1.49
CA GLU A 4 29.17 -6.56 -2.79
C GLU A 4 27.66 -6.25 -2.71
N LEU A 5 27.19 -5.36 -3.61
CA LEU A 5 25.78 -4.98 -3.64
C LEU A 5 24.92 -6.20 -3.94
N LYS A 6 23.84 -6.37 -3.19
CA LYS A 6 22.83 -7.40 -3.44
C LYS A 6 22.15 -7.18 -4.80
N TRP A 7 21.54 -8.21 -5.36
CA TRP A 7 20.93 -8.15 -6.69
C TRP A 7 19.85 -7.05 -6.80
N TRP A 8 19.03 -6.90 -5.77
CA TRP A 8 17.97 -5.89 -5.74
C TRP A 8 18.48 -4.45 -5.57
N GLN A 9 19.70 -4.25 -5.07
CA GLN A 9 20.36 -2.94 -5.04
C GLN A 9 20.89 -2.50 -6.41
N LYS A 10 20.97 -3.43 -7.37
CA LYS A 10 21.46 -3.21 -8.74
C LYS A 10 20.34 -3.27 -9.78
N THR A 11 19.07 -3.30 -9.34
CA THR A 11 17.92 -3.51 -10.21
C THR A 11 17.01 -2.29 -10.30
N VAL A 12 16.17 -2.28 -11.30
CA VAL A 12 15.01 -1.39 -11.42
C VAL A 12 13.76 -2.23 -11.16
N VAL A 13 12.90 -1.77 -10.27
CA VAL A 13 11.60 -2.39 -10.00
C VAL A 13 10.53 -1.68 -10.81
N TYR A 14 9.71 -2.43 -11.52
CA TYR A 14 8.56 -1.92 -12.27
C TYR A 14 7.27 -2.38 -11.60
N GLN A 15 6.46 -1.45 -11.12
CA GLN A 15 5.19 -1.74 -10.49
C GLN A 15 4.09 -1.91 -11.54
N ILE A 16 3.41 -3.04 -11.49
CA ILE A 16 2.26 -3.37 -12.35
C ILE A 16 0.99 -3.46 -11.51
N TYR A 17 -0.04 -2.75 -11.93
CA TYR A 17 -1.41 -2.96 -11.50
C TYR A 17 -2.09 -3.86 -12.53
N PRO A 18 -2.35 -5.16 -12.22
CA PRO A 18 -2.76 -6.13 -13.23
C PRO A 18 -3.98 -5.71 -14.04
N LYS A 19 -4.98 -5.15 -13.37
CA LYS A 19 -6.26 -4.72 -13.95
C LYS A 19 -6.12 -3.78 -15.14
N SER A 20 -5.09 -2.92 -15.16
CA SER A 20 -4.96 -1.84 -16.15
C SER A 20 -3.73 -1.97 -17.06
N PHE A 21 -2.85 -2.93 -16.82
CA PHE A 21 -1.58 -3.01 -17.55
C PHE A 21 -1.73 -3.52 -18.99
N CYS A 22 -2.28 -4.71 -19.17
CA CYS A 22 -2.44 -5.30 -20.49
C CYS A 22 -3.52 -6.37 -20.48
N ASP A 23 -4.59 -6.13 -21.25
CA ASP A 23 -5.70 -7.04 -21.51
C ASP A 23 -5.33 -7.97 -22.69
N SER A 24 -5.24 -9.27 -22.45
CA SER A 24 -4.87 -10.26 -23.47
C SER A 24 -6.07 -10.90 -24.18
N ASN A 25 -7.25 -10.84 -23.55
CA ASN A 25 -8.45 -11.55 -23.99
C ASN A 25 -9.55 -10.61 -24.57
N GLY A 26 -9.40 -9.29 -24.37
CA GLY A 26 -10.31 -8.27 -24.91
C GLY A 26 -11.56 -8.03 -24.05
N ASP A 27 -11.54 -8.39 -22.77
CA ASP A 27 -12.67 -8.19 -21.85
C ASP A 27 -12.66 -6.82 -21.14
N GLY A 28 -11.61 -6.03 -21.35
CA GLY A 28 -11.42 -4.71 -20.73
C GLY A 28 -10.69 -4.74 -19.39
N ILE A 29 -10.22 -5.91 -18.95
CA ILE A 29 -9.46 -6.09 -17.71
C ILE A 29 -8.08 -6.65 -18.07
N GLY A 30 -7.01 -6.03 -17.57
CA GLY A 30 -5.66 -6.57 -17.73
C GLY A 30 -5.49 -7.89 -16.97
N ASP A 31 -4.61 -8.75 -17.47
CA ASP A 31 -4.45 -10.10 -16.96
C ASP A 31 -2.98 -10.58 -16.95
N ILE A 32 -2.71 -11.72 -16.32
CA ILE A 32 -1.38 -12.31 -16.21
C ILE A 32 -0.82 -12.71 -17.59
N PRO A 33 -1.60 -13.31 -18.51
CA PRO A 33 -1.13 -13.53 -19.88
C PRO A 33 -0.74 -12.25 -20.62
N GLY A 34 -1.46 -11.16 -20.40
CA GLY A 34 -1.10 -9.83 -20.89
C GLY A 34 0.25 -9.33 -20.34
N ILE A 35 0.49 -9.52 -19.04
CA ILE A 35 1.80 -9.21 -18.43
C ILE A 35 2.90 -10.04 -19.08
N ILE A 36 2.70 -11.35 -19.26
CA ILE A 36 3.66 -12.24 -19.93
C ILE A 36 4.00 -11.73 -21.32
N SER A 37 3.02 -11.24 -22.08
CA SER A 37 3.20 -10.70 -23.44
C SER A 37 4.09 -9.47 -23.49
N LYS A 38 4.30 -8.78 -22.35
CA LYS A 38 5.10 -7.54 -22.24
C LYS A 38 6.47 -7.76 -21.57
N LEU A 39 6.83 -8.98 -21.22
CA LEU A 39 8.12 -9.23 -20.55
C LEU A 39 9.34 -8.83 -21.37
N ASP A 40 9.30 -8.98 -22.71
CA ASP A 40 10.41 -8.53 -23.58
C ASP A 40 10.52 -7.01 -23.57
N TYR A 41 9.40 -6.28 -23.61
CA TYR A 41 9.39 -4.83 -23.43
C TYR A 41 10.00 -4.38 -22.10
N LEU A 42 9.65 -5.05 -21.01
CA LEU A 42 10.19 -4.73 -19.68
C LEU A 42 11.69 -5.06 -19.57
N GLN A 43 12.12 -6.16 -20.20
CA GLN A 43 13.53 -6.50 -20.29
C GLN A 43 14.34 -5.44 -21.08
N ASP A 44 13.81 -5.00 -22.22
CA ASP A 44 14.44 -3.96 -23.06
C ASP A 44 14.50 -2.60 -22.33
N LEU A 45 13.51 -2.32 -21.44
CA LEU A 45 13.51 -1.16 -20.58
C LEU A 45 14.55 -1.24 -19.45
N GLY A 46 15.14 -2.41 -19.20
CA GLY A 46 16.14 -2.64 -18.15
C GLY A 46 15.53 -2.99 -16.78
N VAL A 47 14.28 -3.43 -16.75
CA VAL A 47 13.61 -3.89 -15.53
C VAL A 47 14.21 -5.22 -15.08
N GLY A 48 14.57 -5.33 -13.80
CA GLY A 48 15.08 -6.57 -13.20
C GLY A 48 14.14 -7.16 -12.14
N ALA A 49 13.09 -6.44 -11.75
CA ALA A 49 12.03 -6.97 -10.90
C ALA A 49 10.68 -6.34 -11.23
N ILE A 50 9.61 -7.10 -11.14
CA ILE A 50 8.22 -6.65 -11.26
C ILE A 50 7.56 -6.72 -9.89
N TRP A 51 7.13 -5.57 -9.35
CA TRP A 51 6.22 -5.54 -8.22
C TRP A 51 4.79 -5.65 -8.75
N LEU A 52 4.16 -6.77 -8.44
CA LEU A 52 2.81 -7.09 -8.85
C LEU A 52 1.84 -6.71 -7.73
N CYS A 53 0.98 -5.70 -7.97
CA CYS A 53 -0.11 -5.36 -7.07
C CYS A 53 -1.06 -6.57 -6.90
N PRO A 54 -1.95 -6.59 -5.89
CA PRO A 54 -2.68 -7.80 -5.52
C PRO A 54 -3.40 -8.48 -6.69
N ILE A 55 -3.09 -9.77 -6.90
CA ILE A 55 -3.73 -10.66 -7.88
C ILE A 55 -4.71 -11.64 -7.24
N TYR A 56 -4.91 -11.52 -5.94
CA TYR A 56 -5.69 -12.44 -5.14
C TYR A 56 -7.20 -12.26 -5.36
N PRO A 57 -8.03 -13.30 -5.12
CA PRO A 57 -9.47 -13.15 -5.06
C PRO A 57 -9.90 -12.02 -4.12
N SER A 58 -10.74 -11.13 -4.62
CA SER A 58 -11.19 -9.94 -3.90
C SER A 58 -12.58 -9.53 -4.37
N PRO A 59 -13.47 -9.04 -3.48
CA PRO A 59 -14.68 -8.32 -3.86
C PRO A 59 -14.45 -6.96 -4.53
N LEU A 60 -13.20 -6.48 -4.59
CA LEU A 60 -12.78 -5.23 -5.22
C LEU A 60 -13.36 -3.97 -4.55
N VAL A 61 -13.70 -4.01 -3.27
CA VAL A 61 -14.15 -2.82 -2.52
C VAL A 61 -13.03 -1.79 -2.42
N ASP A 62 -11.80 -2.26 -2.25
CA ASP A 62 -10.57 -1.46 -2.32
C ASP A 62 -9.67 -1.95 -3.47
N ASN A 63 -10.29 -2.21 -4.62
CA ASN A 63 -9.60 -2.54 -5.88
C ASN A 63 -8.54 -3.66 -5.78
N GLY A 64 -8.75 -4.67 -4.92
CA GLY A 64 -7.87 -5.83 -4.75
C GLY A 64 -7.18 -5.90 -3.39
N TYR A 65 -7.13 -4.80 -2.62
CA TYR A 65 -6.56 -4.78 -1.28
C TYR A 65 -7.50 -5.34 -0.19
N ASP A 66 -8.73 -5.72 -0.53
CA ASP A 66 -9.66 -6.49 0.29
C ASP A 66 -9.61 -7.97 -0.09
N ILE A 67 -8.56 -8.69 0.37
CA ILE A 67 -8.24 -10.05 -0.04
C ILE A 67 -9.14 -11.08 0.63
N SER A 68 -9.74 -11.98 -0.17
CA SER A 68 -10.58 -13.07 0.33
C SER A 68 -9.91 -14.46 0.34
N ASP A 69 -8.77 -14.62 -0.35
CA ASP A 69 -7.92 -15.82 -0.32
C ASP A 69 -6.49 -15.45 -0.71
N TYR A 70 -5.53 -15.67 0.20
CA TYR A 70 -4.11 -15.32 -0.03
C TYR A 70 -3.34 -16.30 -0.92
N CYS A 71 -3.87 -17.50 -1.16
CA CYS A 71 -3.15 -18.57 -1.85
C CYS A 71 -3.74 -18.91 -3.22
N SER A 72 -4.55 -18.03 -3.79
CA SER A 72 -5.20 -18.20 -5.09
C SER A 72 -5.00 -16.99 -5.98
N VAL A 73 -5.18 -17.17 -7.27
CA VAL A 73 -5.24 -16.10 -8.28
C VAL A 73 -6.69 -15.76 -8.56
N ALA A 74 -7.03 -14.48 -8.62
CA ALA A 74 -8.36 -14.03 -9.01
C ALA A 74 -8.65 -14.42 -10.46
N LYS A 75 -9.85 -14.94 -10.70
CA LYS A 75 -10.25 -15.51 -12.01
C LYS A 75 -10.17 -14.50 -13.16
N GLU A 76 -10.37 -13.22 -12.85
CA GLU A 76 -10.27 -12.10 -13.81
C GLU A 76 -8.83 -11.86 -14.27
N TYR A 77 -7.84 -12.27 -13.49
CA TYR A 77 -6.42 -12.11 -13.84
C TYR A 77 -5.79 -13.38 -14.42
N GLY A 78 -6.47 -14.53 -14.31
CA GLY A 78 -5.99 -15.80 -14.86
C GLY A 78 -6.05 -16.94 -13.85
N THR A 79 -5.15 -17.89 -14.01
CA THR A 79 -5.06 -19.10 -13.21
C THR A 79 -3.74 -19.19 -12.42
N MET A 80 -3.63 -20.17 -11.52
CA MET A 80 -2.37 -20.45 -10.84
C MET A 80 -1.28 -20.87 -11.83
N GLU A 81 -1.65 -21.63 -12.86
CA GLU A 81 -0.75 -22.04 -13.95
C GLU A 81 -0.24 -20.85 -14.74
N ASP A 82 -1.08 -19.82 -14.95
CA ASP A 82 -0.64 -18.55 -15.56
C ASP A 82 0.36 -17.83 -14.69
N MET A 83 0.16 -17.80 -13.37
CA MET A 83 1.12 -17.19 -12.44
C MET A 83 2.46 -17.95 -12.40
N GLU A 84 2.43 -19.28 -12.34
CA GLU A 84 3.64 -20.09 -12.41
C GLU A 84 4.39 -19.88 -13.74
N ARG A 85 3.63 -19.75 -14.85
CA ARG A 85 4.19 -19.40 -16.16
C ARG A 85 4.80 -17.99 -16.15
N LEU A 86 4.15 -16.99 -15.55
CA LEU A 86 4.71 -15.64 -15.41
C LEU A 86 6.05 -15.68 -14.67
N ILE A 87 6.11 -16.36 -13.54
CA ILE A 87 7.36 -16.50 -12.75
C ILE A 87 8.46 -17.15 -13.61
N SER A 88 8.15 -18.24 -14.30
CA SER A 88 9.11 -18.95 -15.16
C SER A 88 9.59 -18.12 -16.35
N GLU A 89 8.68 -17.42 -17.04
CA GLU A 89 9.02 -16.59 -18.21
C GLU A 89 9.79 -15.31 -17.80
N ALA A 90 9.47 -14.73 -16.65
CA ALA A 90 10.21 -13.62 -16.09
C ALA A 90 11.64 -14.03 -15.71
N ASP A 91 11.81 -15.20 -15.06
CA ASP A 91 13.12 -15.69 -14.64
C ASP A 91 14.07 -15.96 -15.83
N LYS A 92 13.55 -16.45 -16.97
CA LYS A 92 14.32 -16.59 -18.23
C LYS A 92 14.89 -15.26 -18.75
N ARG A 93 14.30 -14.14 -18.35
CA ARG A 93 14.70 -12.78 -18.71
C ARG A 93 15.45 -12.07 -17.59
N ASN A 94 15.83 -12.80 -16.54
CA ASN A 94 16.41 -12.25 -15.30
C ASN A 94 15.52 -11.21 -14.60
N ILE A 95 14.22 -11.29 -14.79
CA ILE A 95 13.22 -10.47 -14.09
C ILE A 95 12.67 -11.28 -12.92
N LYS A 96 12.70 -10.72 -11.72
CA LYS A 96 12.17 -11.36 -10.50
C LYS A 96 10.76 -10.85 -10.22
N ILE A 97 9.89 -11.74 -9.73
CA ILE A 97 8.53 -11.36 -9.32
C ILE A 97 8.53 -11.03 -7.82
N VAL A 98 7.95 -9.89 -7.50
CA VAL A 98 7.74 -9.35 -6.16
C VAL A 98 6.23 -9.22 -5.97
N MET A 99 5.68 -9.80 -4.90
CA MET A 99 4.24 -9.76 -4.65
C MET A 99 3.90 -8.79 -3.52
N ASP A 100 2.66 -8.33 -3.54
CA ASP A 100 2.09 -7.49 -2.50
C ASP A 100 1.49 -8.36 -1.39
N LEU A 101 1.86 -8.14 -0.13
CA LEU A 101 1.30 -8.82 1.04
C LEU A 101 0.47 -7.83 1.86
N VAL A 102 -0.83 -8.02 1.89
CA VAL A 102 -1.79 -7.20 2.63
C VAL A 102 -2.16 -7.93 3.91
N PHE A 103 -1.38 -7.71 4.96
CA PHE A 103 -1.44 -8.52 6.19
C PHE A 103 -2.01 -7.79 7.41
N ASN A 104 -2.37 -6.51 7.27
CA ASN A 104 -3.09 -5.80 8.34
C ASN A 104 -4.54 -6.28 8.48
N HIS A 105 -5.19 -6.66 7.38
CA HIS A 105 -6.61 -6.99 7.32
C HIS A 105 -6.91 -8.04 6.24
N THR A 106 -8.10 -8.56 6.23
CA THR A 106 -8.63 -9.36 5.12
C THR A 106 -9.88 -8.69 4.55
N SER A 107 -10.42 -9.23 3.45
CA SER A 107 -11.80 -8.95 3.09
C SER A 107 -12.76 -9.50 4.16
N ASN A 108 -13.91 -8.85 4.33
CA ASN A 108 -15.03 -9.41 5.10
C ASN A 108 -15.67 -10.65 4.41
N LYS A 109 -15.19 -11.02 3.21
CA LYS A 109 -15.53 -12.26 2.50
C LYS A 109 -14.47 -13.35 2.64
N HIS A 110 -13.39 -13.07 3.37
CA HIS A 110 -12.41 -14.10 3.70
C HIS A 110 -13.05 -15.13 4.63
N LYS A 111 -12.79 -16.42 4.36
CA LYS A 111 -13.36 -17.52 5.17
C LYS A 111 -13.04 -17.40 6.67
N TRP A 112 -11.86 -16.85 7.02
CA TRP A 112 -11.50 -16.63 8.42
C TRP A 112 -12.43 -15.63 9.10
N PHE A 113 -12.82 -14.55 8.40
CA PHE A 113 -13.75 -13.58 8.97
C PHE A 113 -15.18 -14.13 9.03
N GLU A 114 -15.62 -14.87 8.02
CA GLU A 114 -16.93 -15.52 8.02
C GLU A 114 -17.08 -16.52 9.18
N GLU A 115 -16.02 -17.30 9.46
CA GLU A 115 -15.96 -18.16 10.65
C GLU A 115 -15.94 -17.32 11.93
N SER A 116 -15.07 -16.33 12.06
CA SER A 116 -14.92 -15.46 13.22
C SER A 116 -16.24 -14.77 13.61
N ARG A 117 -17.00 -14.27 12.64
CA ARG A 117 -18.31 -13.62 12.89
C ARG A 117 -19.47 -14.57 13.10
N SER A 118 -19.26 -15.88 12.94
CA SER A 118 -20.34 -16.86 13.03
C SER A 118 -20.91 -16.99 14.43
N SER A 119 -20.06 -16.88 15.47
CA SER A 119 -20.38 -16.95 16.89
C SER A 119 -19.29 -16.29 17.73
N LYS A 120 -19.65 -15.81 18.92
CA LYS A 120 -18.64 -15.33 19.91
C LYS A 120 -17.72 -16.44 20.41
N ASP A 121 -18.16 -17.69 20.35
CA ASP A 121 -17.42 -18.87 20.81
C ASP A 121 -16.68 -19.60 19.66
N ASN A 122 -16.68 -19.03 18.43
CA ASN A 122 -15.97 -19.64 17.31
C ASN A 122 -14.44 -19.63 17.58
N PRO A 123 -13.70 -20.72 17.30
CA PRO A 123 -12.25 -20.77 17.50
C PRO A 123 -11.47 -19.63 16.81
N LYS A 124 -11.98 -19.11 15.69
CA LYS A 124 -11.39 -17.97 14.99
C LYS A 124 -11.92 -16.60 15.47
N ARG A 125 -12.72 -16.55 16.56
CA ARG A 125 -13.22 -15.27 17.04
C ARG A 125 -12.09 -14.27 17.29
N ASP A 126 -11.03 -14.70 17.95
CA ASP A 126 -9.87 -13.89 18.31
C ASP A 126 -8.87 -13.70 17.14
N TRP A 127 -9.20 -14.17 15.95
CA TRP A 127 -8.41 -13.87 14.74
C TRP A 127 -8.58 -12.43 14.26
N TYR A 128 -9.68 -11.79 14.69
CA TYR A 128 -10.00 -10.39 14.40
C TYR A 128 -10.26 -9.63 15.70
N ILE A 129 -10.30 -8.32 15.61
CA ILE A 129 -10.46 -7.46 16.79
C ILE A 129 -11.92 -7.13 16.98
N TRP A 130 -12.53 -7.73 18.02
CA TRP A 130 -13.91 -7.55 18.39
C TRP A 130 -14.03 -6.86 19.75
N ARG A 131 -15.01 -5.96 19.90
CA ARG A 131 -15.32 -5.30 21.18
C ARG A 131 -16.82 -5.11 21.31
N ASP A 132 -17.30 -5.13 22.55
CA ASP A 132 -18.67 -4.70 22.86
C ASP A 132 -18.77 -3.18 22.67
N GLY A 133 -19.96 -2.70 22.29
CA GLY A 133 -20.25 -1.27 22.26
C GLY A 133 -20.25 -0.66 23.67
N LYS A 134 -20.27 0.67 23.74
CA LYS A 134 -20.48 1.40 24.99
C LYS A 134 -21.89 1.12 25.55
N GLU A 135 -22.15 1.51 26.81
CA GLU A 135 -23.46 1.31 27.48
C GLU A 135 -24.62 1.95 26.71
N ASP A 136 -24.37 3.04 25.99
CA ASP A 136 -25.36 3.70 25.14
C ASP A 136 -25.53 3.06 23.75
N GLY A 137 -24.81 1.94 23.48
CA GLY A 137 -24.84 1.22 22.23
C GLY A 137 -23.93 1.82 21.13
N SER A 138 -23.20 2.89 21.42
CA SER A 138 -22.24 3.47 20.47
C SER A 138 -20.98 2.62 20.29
N ALA A 139 -20.17 2.97 19.28
CA ALA A 139 -18.93 2.28 18.98
C ALA A 139 -17.93 2.30 20.17
N PRO A 140 -17.06 1.29 20.30
CA PRO A 140 -16.11 1.15 21.42
C PRO A 140 -15.23 2.37 21.63
N THR A 141 -14.80 3.04 20.54
CA THR A 141 -14.04 4.29 20.57
C THR A 141 -14.53 5.26 19.50
N ASN A 142 -14.11 6.52 19.63
CA ASN A 142 -14.38 7.57 18.64
C ASN A 142 -13.39 7.58 17.47
N TRP A 143 -12.82 6.44 17.10
CA TRP A 143 -11.81 6.40 16.05
C TRP A 143 -12.43 6.50 14.65
N ARG A 144 -11.82 7.35 13.82
CA ARG A 144 -12.12 7.50 12.39
C ARG A 144 -11.20 6.64 11.57
N SER A 145 -11.75 5.84 10.66
CA SER A 145 -11.00 5.04 9.71
C SER A 145 -10.19 5.93 8.73
N ILE A 146 -9.14 5.37 8.13
CA ILE A 146 -8.30 6.07 7.13
C ILE A 146 -9.15 6.57 5.95
N PHE A 147 -10.18 5.82 5.55
CA PHE A 147 -11.08 6.20 4.46
C PHE A 147 -12.31 7.02 4.92
N GLY A 148 -12.36 7.38 6.21
CA GLY A 148 -13.45 8.16 6.77
C GLY A 148 -14.55 7.32 7.42
N GLY A 149 -15.39 7.97 8.23
CA GLY A 149 -16.39 7.30 9.05
C GLY A 149 -15.79 6.59 10.27
N SER A 150 -16.62 5.90 11.05
CA SER A 150 -16.15 5.13 12.22
C SER A 150 -15.22 4.01 11.80
N ALA A 151 -14.18 3.76 12.58
CA ALA A 151 -13.30 2.59 12.44
C ALA A 151 -13.91 1.29 13.01
N TRP A 152 -15.13 1.35 13.48
CA TRP A 152 -15.85 0.23 14.05
C TRP A 152 -17.17 -0.01 13.32
N THR A 153 -17.44 -1.25 12.98
CA THR A 153 -18.72 -1.66 12.39
C THR A 153 -19.40 -2.70 13.28
N LEU A 154 -20.68 -2.45 13.59
CA LEU A 154 -21.50 -3.39 14.36
C LEU A 154 -21.81 -4.62 13.50
N ASP A 155 -21.51 -5.80 14.03
CA ASP A 155 -22.01 -7.06 13.50
C ASP A 155 -23.31 -7.44 14.24
N GLU A 156 -24.43 -7.29 13.56
CA GLU A 156 -25.77 -7.56 14.14
C GLU A 156 -25.92 -9.02 14.60
N LYS A 157 -25.18 -9.95 13.98
CA LYS A 157 -25.28 -11.38 14.30
C LYS A 157 -24.75 -11.70 15.69
N THR A 158 -23.69 -11.03 16.12
CA THR A 158 -23.05 -11.27 17.42
C THR A 158 -23.23 -10.10 18.39
N ASN A 159 -23.81 -9.00 17.93
CA ASN A 159 -23.97 -7.76 18.68
C ASN A 159 -22.63 -7.26 19.27
N GLN A 160 -21.55 -7.35 18.47
CA GLN A 160 -20.24 -6.78 18.77
C GLN A 160 -19.73 -5.99 17.58
N TYR A 161 -18.84 -5.06 17.85
CA TYR A 161 -18.15 -4.27 16.83
C TYR A 161 -16.84 -4.94 16.44
N TYR A 162 -16.53 -4.96 15.13
CA TYR A 162 -15.18 -5.29 14.66
C TYR A 162 -14.45 -4.03 14.23
N LEU A 163 -13.12 -4.04 14.46
CA LEU A 163 -12.22 -2.96 14.05
C LEU A 163 -11.86 -3.08 12.57
N HIS A 164 -11.80 -1.94 11.89
CA HIS A 164 -11.22 -1.82 10.56
C HIS A 164 -10.46 -0.50 10.44
N THR A 165 -9.17 -0.56 10.20
CA THR A 165 -8.33 0.62 9.99
C THR A 165 -8.72 1.34 8.69
N PHE A 166 -9.13 0.57 7.68
CA PHE A 166 -9.53 1.03 6.35
C PHE A 166 -11.05 0.90 6.15
N ALA A 167 -11.51 0.38 5.02
CA ALA A 167 -12.94 0.21 4.76
C ALA A 167 -13.60 -0.80 5.72
N SER A 168 -14.90 -0.65 5.97
CA SER A 168 -15.66 -1.63 6.76
C SER A 168 -15.66 -3.03 6.15
N ALA A 169 -15.34 -3.15 4.86
CA ALA A 169 -15.12 -4.43 4.19
C ALA A 169 -13.74 -5.06 4.47
N GLN A 170 -12.87 -4.38 5.23
CA GLN A 170 -11.49 -4.78 5.50
C GLN A 170 -11.26 -4.94 7.02
N PRO A 171 -11.85 -5.96 7.68
CA PRO A 171 -11.67 -6.20 9.11
C PRO A 171 -10.21 -6.47 9.46
N ASP A 172 -9.72 -5.82 10.51
CA ASP A 172 -8.33 -5.90 10.97
C ASP A 172 -8.04 -7.24 11.65
N LEU A 173 -6.93 -7.87 11.26
CA LEU A 173 -6.41 -9.09 11.87
C LEU A 173 -5.80 -8.81 13.24
N ASN A 174 -5.94 -9.78 14.15
CA ASN A 174 -5.35 -9.73 15.49
C ASN A 174 -3.96 -10.36 15.48
N TRP A 175 -2.92 -9.57 15.28
CA TRP A 175 -1.53 -10.03 15.28
C TRP A 175 -1.02 -10.48 16.67
N GLU A 176 -1.71 -10.21 17.76
CA GLU A 176 -1.39 -10.81 19.05
C GLU A 176 -1.65 -12.33 19.04
N ASN A 177 -2.56 -12.80 18.21
CA ASN A 177 -2.86 -14.21 18.04
C ASN A 177 -1.79 -14.90 17.19
N LYS A 178 -1.08 -15.88 17.79
CA LYS A 178 0.00 -16.62 17.11
C LYS A 178 -0.49 -17.44 15.91
N GLU A 179 -1.73 -17.95 15.95
CA GLU A 179 -2.29 -18.70 14.84
C GLU A 179 -2.53 -17.81 13.61
N VAL A 180 -2.91 -16.55 13.83
CA VAL A 180 -3.03 -15.55 12.76
C VAL A 180 -1.68 -15.32 12.11
N ARG A 181 -0.64 -15.03 12.91
CA ARG A 181 0.72 -14.82 12.38
C ARG A 181 1.20 -16.04 11.60
N GLN A 182 1.03 -17.25 12.15
CA GLN A 182 1.44 -18.47 11.46
C GLN A 182 0.70 -18.66 10.12
N ALA A 183 -0.61 -18.42 10.08
CA ALA A 183 -1.38 -18.54 8.84
C ALA A 183 -0.95 -17.53 7.77
N LEU A 184 -0.56 -16.30 8.18
CA LEU A 184 -0.02 -15.29 7.27
C LEU A 184 1.39 -15.67 6.77
N PHE A 185 2.24 -16.22 7.65
CA PHE A 185 3.57 -16.69 7.26
C PHE A 185 3.48 -17.89 6.31
N ASP A 186 2.53 -18.79 6.52
CA ASP A 186 2.28 -19.92 5.61
C ASP A 186 1.83 -19.42 4.23
N ALA A 187 0.98 -18.39 4.18
CA ALA A 187 0.56 -17.77 2.91
C ALA A 187 1.74 -17.11 2.17
N ALA A 188 2.63 -16.41 2.87
CA ALA A 188 3.84 -15.84 2.25
C ALA A 188 4.79 -16.94 1.76
N ASN A 189 5.01 -17.97 2.59
CA ASN A 189 5.84 -19.12 2.25
C ASN A 189 5.33 -19.89 1.03
N PHE A 190 4.00 -20.02 0.88
CA PHE A 190 3.39 -20.62 -0.30
C PHE A 190 3.86 -19.94 -1.61
N TRP A 191 3.96 -18.60 -1.62
CA TRP A 191 4.43 -17.88 -2.80
C TRP A 191 5.96 -17.97 -2.99
N LEU A 192 6.73 -18.01 -1.91
CA LEU A 192 8.17 -18.28 -2.00
C LEU A 192 8.46 -19.63 -2.62
N ASP A 193 7.72 -20.66 -2.22
CA ASP A 193 7.86 -22.03 -2.75
C ASP A 193 7.48 -22.11 -4.24
N LYS A 194 6.63 -21.19 -4.74
CA LYS A 194 6.33 -21.05 -6.17
C LYS A 194 7.38 -20.23 -6.95
N GLY A 195 8.35 -19.64 -6.28
CA GLY A 195 9.46 -18.95 -6.95
C GLY A 195 9.41 -17.43 -6.93
N VAL A 196 8.50 -16.83 -6.15
CA VAL A 196 8.52 -15.38 -5.88
C VAL A 196 9.85 -14.99 -5.21
N ARG A 197 10.37 -13.81 -5.53
CA ARG A 197 11.70 -13.34 -5.08
C ARG A 197 11.66 -12.03 -4.31
N GLY A 198 10.52 -11.64 -3.83
CA GLY A 198 10.40 -10.47 -2.97
C GLY A 198 8.96 -10.17 -2.58
N PHE A 199 8.82 -9.32 -1.58
CA PHE A 199 7.53 -8.85 -1.11
C PHE A 199 7.54 -7.33 -0.86
N ARG A 200 6.48 -6.68 -1.27
CA ARG A 200 6.07 -5.38 -0.74
C ARG A 200 5.01 -5.65 0.32
N ILE A 201 5.19 -5.09 1.49
CA ILE A 201 4.29 -5.34 2.62
C ILE A 201 3.44 -4.10 2.87
N ASP A 202 2.14 -4.26 2.61
CA ASP A 202 1.12 -3.22 2.70
C ASP A 202 0.85 -2.80 4.13
N ALA A 203 0.75 -1.49 4.35
CA ALA A 203 0.22 -0.86 5.58
C ALA A 203 0.74 -1.48 6.90
N ILE A 204 1.99 -1.94 6.90
CA ILE A 204 2.56 -2.80 7.95
C ILE A 204 2.68 -2.11 9.31
N VAL A 205 2.65 -0.79 9.36
CA VAL A 205 2.71 -0.01 10.60
C VAL A 205 1.48 -0.15 11.48
N TYR A 206 0.38 -0.65 10.93
CA TYR A 206 -0.92 -0.75 11.60
C TYR A 206 -1.20 -2.14 12.20
N ILE A 207 -0.36 -3.15 11.98
CA ILE A 207 -0.64 -4.53 12.40
C ILE A 207 -0.76 -4.69 13.90
N LYS A 208 0.01 -3.92 14.68
CA LYS A 208 -0.08 -3.93 16.14
C LYS A 208 -1.05 -2.86 16.62
N LYS A 209 -2.00 -3.27 17.48
CA LYS A 209 -2.97 -2.36 18.07
C LYS A 209 -2.55 -2.01 19.50
N PRO A 210 -2.99 -0.87 20.05
CA PRO A 210 -2.70 -0.53 21.43
C PRO A 210 -3.33 -1.56 22.38
N SER A 211 -2.73 -1.75 23.55
CA SER A 211 -3.26 -2.65 24.59
C SER A 211 -4.62 -2.21 25.12
N GLU A 212 -4.90 -0.92 25.10
CA GLU A 212 -6.15 -0.33 25.55
C GLU A 212 -6.81 0.49 24.44
N PHE A 213 -8.07 0.26 24.22
CA PHE A 213 -8.91 0.99 23.26
C PHE A 213 -9.61 2.14 23.99
N LYS A 214 -9.13 3.37 23.78
CA LYS A 214 -9.66 4.58 24.43
C LYS A 214 -10.05 5.62 23.41
N ASP A 215 -11.02 6.46 23.76
CA ASP A 215 -11.32 7.65 22.96
C ASP A 215 -10.10 8.59 22.90
N LEU A 216 -9.90 9.19 21.75
CA LEU A 216 -8.87 10.19 21.49
C LEU A 216 -9.47 11.60 21.43
N PRO A 217 -8.67 12.64 21.64
CA PRO A 217 -9.10 14.02 21.35
C PRO A 217 -9.60 14.14 19.92
N VAL A 218 -10.82 14.65 19.75
CA VAL A 218 -11.44 14.86 18.44
C VAL A 218 -10.58 15.77 17.57
N ASP A 219 -10.36 15.38 16.33
CA ASP A 219 -9.54 16.13 15.36
C ASP A 219 -10.29 16.49 14.06
N GLY A 220 -11.55 16.13 13.94
CA GLY A 220 -12.38 16.41 12.77
C GLY A 220 -13.78 16.95 13.10
N ALA A 221 -14.42 17.56 12.10
CA ALA A 221 -15.80 18.09 12.21
C ALA A 221 -16.86 16.96 12.36
N ASP A 222 -16.47 15.72 12.20
CA ASP A 222 -17.31 14.52 12.36
C ASP A 222 -17.35 13.99 13.81
N ASN A 223 -16.73 14.69 14.76
CA ASN A 223 -16.57 14.30 16.15
C ASN A 223 -15.79 12.99 16.36
N LEU A 224 -14.96 12.62 15.41
CA LEU A 224 -14.06 11.47 15.47
C LEU A 224 -12.60 11.91 15.58
N ALA A 225 -11.71 10.96 15.85
CA ALA A 225 -10.28 11.15 15.87
C ALA A 225 -9.60 10.12 14.96
N SER A 226 -8.57 10.53 14.23
CA SER A 226 -7.87 9.63 13.30
C SER A 226 -7.33 8.39 14.00
N ILE A 227 -7.68 7.20 13.50
CA ILE A 227 -7.19 5.91 14.00
C ILE A 227 -5.66 5.81 13.90
N ALA A 228 -5.04 6.48 12.92
CA ALA A 228 -3.59 6.49 12.78
C ALA A 228 -2.89 6.97 14.05
N LYS A 229 -3.47 7.92 14.79
CA LYS A 229 -2.94 8.40 16.08
C LYS A 229 -2.90 7.32 17.17
N ALA A 230 -3.75 6.30 17.04
CA ALA A 230 -3.84 5.20 18.01
C ALA A 230 -3.07 3.95 17.58
N THR A 231 -2.83 3.75 16.27
CA THR A 231 -2.39 2.45 15.76
C THR A 231 -1.09 2.48 14.96
N THR A 232 -0.59 3.66 14.56
CA THR A 232 0.66 3.74 13.81
C THR A 232 1.84 3.42 14.72
N TYR A 233 2.68 2.46 14.30
CA TYR A 233 3.98 2.14 14.91
C TYR A 233 3.89 1.95 16.45
N GLN A 234 3.01 1.07 16.90
CA GLN A 234 2.82 0.76 18.31
C GLN A 234 4.03 0.02 18.90
N ASP A 235 4.31 0.27 20.18
CA ASP A 235 5.39 -0.41 20.93
C ASP A 235 5.28 -1.93 20.81
N GLY A 236 6.41 -2.60 20.54
CA GLY A 236 6.50 -4.04 20.35
C GLY A 236 6.08 -4.55 18.96
N ILE A 237 5.78 -3.66 17.99
CA ILE A 237 5.53 -4.08 16.61
C ILE A 237 6.75 -4.78 16.00
N LEU A 238 7.96 -4.33 16.36
CA LEU A 238 9.19 -4.89 15.83
C LEU A 238 9.38 -6.37 16.20
N ASP A 239 8.84 -6.83 17.35
CA ASP A 239 8.88 -8.25 17.71
C ASP A 239 8.13 -9.12 16.70
N PHE A 240 6.96 -8.63 16.23
CA PHE A 240 6.19 -9.32 15.18
C PHE A 240 6.92 -9.29 13.83
N LEU A 241 7.54 -8.17 13.50
CA LEU A 241 8.25 -8.00 12.24
C LEU A 241 9.53 -8.84 12.17
N HIS A 242 10.26 -8.97 13.28
CA HIS A 242 11.42 -9.86 13.36
C HIS A 242 11.02 -11.34 13.34
N GLU A 243 9.89 -11.72 13.98
CA GLU A 243 9.33 -13.07 13.83
C GLU A 243 8.98 -13.35 12.36
N PHE A 244 8.38 -12.38 11.66
CA PHE A 244 8.04 -12.48 10.25
C PHE A 244 9.30 -12.66 9.39
N ARG A 245 10.34 -11.85 9.62
CA ARG A 245 11.62 -11.98 8.94
C ARG A 245 12.22 -13.37 9.12
N GLU A 246 12.34 -13.83 10.36
CA GLU A 246 12.91 -15.16 10.68
C GLU A 246 12.13 -16.30 9.99
N LYS A 247 10.80 -16.24 10.04
CA LYS A 247 9.94 -17.34 9.56
C LYS A 247 9.73 -17.34 8.05
N VAL A 248 9.95 -16.22 7.37
CA VAL A 248 9.63 -16.06 5.95
C VAL A 248 10.82 -15.51 5.15
N PHE A 249 11.33 -14.33 5.49
CA PHE A 249 12.24 -13.60 4.62
C PHE A 249 13.65 -14.21 4.58
N ASP A 250 14.12 -14.71 5.72
CA ASP A 250 15.46 -15.33 5.80
C ASP A 250 15.53 -16.73 5.18
N ARG A 251 14.39 -17.26 4.66
CA ARG A 251 14.36 -18.58 4.00
C ARG A 251 14.93 -18.59 2.58
N ALA A 252 14.99 -17.47 1.90
CA ALA A 252 15.40 -17.38 0.50
C ALA A 252 16.13 -16.08 0.18
N ASP A 253 16.86 -16.07 -0.93
CA ASP A 253 17.47 -14.83 -1.48
C ASP A 253 16.38 -13.97 -2.14
N ILE A 254 15.74 -13.17 -1.32
CA ILE A 254 14.65 -12.25 -1.71
C ILE A 254 14.97 -10.84 -1.27
N PHE A 255 14.14 -9.88 -1.68
CA PHE A 255 14.10 -8.58 -1.02
C PHE A 255 12.71 -8.24 -0.48
N THR A 256 12.69 -7.39 0.52
CA THR A 256 11.47 -6.91 1.15
C THR A 256 11.44 -5.40 1.20
N VAL A 257 10.27 -4.82 0.91
CA VAL A 257 10.04 -3.38 1.03
C VAL A 257 8.76 -3.11 1.81
N ALA A 258 8.89 -2.38 2.92
CA ALA A 258 7.76 -2.03 3.77
C ALA A 258 7.05 -0.77 3.26
N GLU A 259 5.72 -0.79 3.25
CA GLU A 259 4.95 0.44 3.28
C GLU A 259 4.70 0.83 4.73
N ALA A 260 5.57 1.70 5.25
CA ALA A 260 5.61 2.04 6.66
C ALA A 260 5.43 3.56 6.87
N ASP A 261 4.25 4.07 6.46
CA ASP A 261 3.92 5.48 6.64
C ASP A 261 3.81 5.83 8.14
N GLY A 262 4.63 6.77 8.58
CA GLY A 262 4.82 7.11 10.01
C GLY A 262 6.11 6.56 10.62
N VAL A 263 6.91 5.81 9.86
CA VAL A 263 8.31 5.51 10.15
C VAL A 263 9.17 6.53 9.42
N TYR A 264 10.03 7.21 10.15
CA TYR A 264 10.87 8.29 9.63
C TYR A 264 12.33 7.84 9.54
N PRO A 265 13.19 8.58 8.80
CA PRO A 265 14.61 8.25 8.70
C PRO A 265 15.32 8.05 10.03
N SER A 266 14.86 8.70 11.11
CA SER A 266 15.37 8.49 12.48
C SER A 266 15.17 7.09 13.05
N ASP A 267 14.25 6.31 12.48
CA ASP A 267 13.91 4.95 12.93
C ASP A 267 14.39 3.87 11.96
N PHE A 268 15.00 4.25 10.84
CA PHE A 268 15.43 3.31 9.80
C PHE A 268 16.42 2.24 10.30
N ASP A 269 17.24 2.57 11.29
CA ASP A 269 18.17 1.61 11.91
C ASP A 269 17.48 0.37 12.52
N LYS A 270 16.21 0.49 12.93
CA LYS A 270 15.38 -0.58 13.49
C LYS A 270 14.53 -1.28 12.43
N TRP A 271 14.15 -0.55 11.39
CA TRP A 271 13.21 -1.04 10.39
C TRP A 271 13.87 -1.69 9.20
N ILE A 272 15.02 -1.18 8.75
CA ILE A 272 15.65 -1.62 7.50
C ILE A 272 17.14 -1.95 7.66
N GLY A 273 17.67 -2.65 6.67
CA GLY A 273 19.07 -3.04 6.61
C GLY A 273 19.35 -4.39 7.28
N GLU A 274 20.61 -4.64 7.58
CA GLU A 274 21.07 -5.96 8.03
C GLU A 274 20.39 -6.44 9.32
N ASN A 275 20.19 -5.53 10.28
CA ASN A 275 19.55 -5.82 11.55
C ASN A 275 18.08 -5.37 11.62
N GLY A 276 17.56 -4.75 10.58
CA GLY A 276 16.18 -4.32 10.50
C GLY A 276 15.22 -5.46 10.16
N ALA A 277 13.94 -5.18 10.24
CA ALA A 277 12.90 -6.15 9.88
C ALA A 277 12.78 -6.35 8.36
N PHE A 278 13.14 -5.33 7.56
CA PHE A 278 13.04 -5.32 6.10
C PHE A 278 14.36 -4.91 5.46
N ASP A 279 14.50 -5.16 4.16
CA ASP A 279 15.63 -4.66 3.38
C ASP A 279 15.51 -3.17 3.07
N MET A 280 14.28 -2.72 2.80
CA MET A 280 13.93 -1.33 2.46
C MET A 280 12.58 -0.93 3.08
N SER A 281 12.37 0.38 3.21
CA SER A 281 11.07 0.98 3.54
C SER A 281 10.83 2.20 2.67
N PHE A 282 9.61 2.36 2.16
CA PHE A 282 9.21 3.59 1.49
C PHE A 282 9.19 4.76 2.49
N ASP A 283 9.88 5.85 2.17
CA ASP A 283 9.72 7.12 2.85
C ASP A 283 8.64 7.96 2.17
N PHE A 284 7.75 8.53 2.96
CA PHE A 284 6.65 9.37 2.47
C PHE A 284 6.90 10.87 2.62
N SER A 285 8.03 11.29 3.18
CA SER A 285 8.32 12.69 3.50
C SER A 285 8.20 13.61 2.28
N HIS A 286 8.77 13.22 1.13
CA HIS A 286 8.71 14.01 -0.10
C HIS A 286 7.31 14.04 -0.72
N ILE A 287 6.49 13.01 -0.52
CA ILE A 287 5.10 12.94 -0.98
C ILE A 287 4.19 13.80 -0.09
N ARG A 288 4.50 13.87 1.19
CA ARG A 288 3.70 14.65 2.17
C ARG A 288 3.99 16.14 2.18
N LEU A 289 4.96 16.61 1.39
CA LEU A 289 5.27 18.04 1.31
C LEU A 289 4.02 18.86 0.97
N GLY A 290 3.77 19.86 1.82
CA GLY A 290 2.62 20.76 1.67
C GLY A 290 1.28 20.21 2.17
N PHE A 291 1.18 18.99 2.65
CA PHE A 291 0.01 18.54 3.38
C PHE A 291 -0.02 19.10 4.81
N ASP A 292 -1.22 19.26 5.35
CA ASP A 292 -1.45 19.37 6.78
C ASP A 292 -1.43 17.99 7.46
N GLU A 293 -1.61 17.94 8.78
CA GLU A 293 -1.64 16.69 9.55
C GLU A 293 -2.75 15.74 9.11
N ASP A 294 -3.83 16.27 8.55
CA ASP A 294 -5.00 15.49 8.10
C ASP A 294 -4.88 15.04 6.63
N CYS A 295 -3.77 15.33 5.96
CA CYS A 295 -3.56 15.04 4.53
C CYS A 295 -4.68 15.56 3.62
N THR A 296 -5.24 16.73 3.93
CA THR A 296 -6.38 17.33 3.23
C THR A 296 -5.98 17.93 1.90
N TRP A 297 -6.60 17.51 0.79
CA TRP A 297 -6.18 17.91 -0.56
C TRP A 297 -6.42 19.39 -0.88
N HIS A 298 -7.44 20.00 -0.32
CA HIS A 298 -7.77 21.42 -0.56
C HIS A 298 -7.11 22.42 0.41
N LYS A 299 -6.38 21.93 1.43
CA LYS A 299 -5.70 22.78 2.45
C LYS A 299 -4.18 22.75 2.33
N ARG A 300 -3.63 22.51 1.15
CA ARG A 300 -2.19 22.36 0.97
C ARG A 300 -1.41 23.67 1.10
N LYS A 301 -0.27 23.57 1.77
CA LYS A 301 0.74 24.64 1.83
C LYS A 301 1.69 24.55 0.63
N SER A 302 2.28 25.67 0.27
CA SER A 302 3.36 25.69 -0.73
C SER A 302 4.65 25.10 -0.16
N TRP A 303 5.39 24.41 -1.00
CA TRP A 303 6.73 23.88 -0.71
C TRP A 303 7.70 24.29 -1.81
N LYS A 304 9.00 24.11 -1.60
CA LYS A 304 10.07 24.51 -2.52
C LYS A 304 10.94 23.30 -2.85
N LEU A 305 11.68 23.36 -3.93
CA LEU A 305 12.62 22.29 -4.34
C LEU A 305 13.63 21.94 -3.24
N ILE A 306 14.02 22.89 -2.41
CA ILE A 306 14.92 22.65 -1.29
C ILE A 306 14.28 21.69 -0.24
N ASP A 307 12.97 21.70 -0.10
CA ASP A 307 12.27 20.82 0.84
C ASP A 307 12.31 19.36 0.36
N ILE A 308 12.13 19.12 -0.96
CA ILE A 308 12.34 17.78 -1.56
C ILE A 308 13.79 17.31 -1.36
N ARG A 309 14.75 18.20 -1.65
CA ARG A 309 16.16 17.86 -1.46
C ARG A 309 16.47 17.48 -0.01
N LYS A 310 15.85 18.16 0.96
CA LYS A 310 16.00 17.84 2.38
C LYS A 310 15.52 16.43 2.68
N CYS A 311 14.32 16.04 2.22
CA CYS A 311 13.80 14.68 2.43
C CYS A 311 14.81 13.61 1.93
N PHE A 312 15.26 13.72 0.70
CA PHE A 312 16.22 12.75 0.15
C PHE A 312 17.59 12.78 0.84
N THR A 313 18.03 13.94 1.32
CA THR A 313 19.29 14.01 2.08
C THR A 313 19.15 13.32 3.44
N GLU A 314 18.00 13.43 4.10
CA GLU A 314 17.71 12.75 5.36
C GLU A 314 17.68 11.22 5.16
N ASP A 315 17.10 10.73 4.07
CA ASP A 315 17.12 9.31 3.71
C ASP A 315 18.54 8.79 3.47
N GLU A 316 19.36 9.52 2.69
CA GLU A 316 20.75 9.14 2.43
C GLU A 316 21.59 9.13 3.72
N GLU A 317 21.46 10.13 4.55
CA GLU A 317 22.17 10.20 5.83
C GLU A 317 21.78 9.03 6.76
N ALA A 318 20.49 8.71 6.84
CA ALA A 318 19.98 7.62 7.67
C ALA A 318 20.43 6.23 7.20
N THR A 319 20.68 6.07 5.90
CA THR A 319 20.99 4.74 5.29
C THR A 319 22.42 4.59 4.80
N LYS A 320 23.28 5.59 5.01
CA LYS A 320 24.64 5.61 4.45
C LYS A 320 25.53 4.45 4.88
N ASP A 321 25.40 4.02 6.15
CA ASP A 321 26.24 2.98 6.74
C ASP A 321 25.59 1.61 6.73
N ASN A 322 24.27 1.55 6.95
CA ASN A 322 23.53 0.30 7.02
C ASN A 322 22.06 0.51 6.58
N GLY A 323 21.79 0.34 5.34
CA GLY A 323 20.43 0.47 4.81
C GLY A 323 20.41 0.83 3.34
N TRP A 324 19.22 0.79 2.79
CA TRP A 324 18.93 1.11 1.39
C TRP A 324 17.49 1.58 1.27
N VAL A 325 17.20 2.48 0.36
CA VAL A 325 15.85 3.02 0.17
C VAL A 325 15.33 2.75 -1.23
N PRO A 326 14.02 2.57 -1.40
CA PRO A 326 13.37 2.67 -2.69
C PRO A 326 13.29 4.14 -3.10
N VAL A 327 13.64 4.46 -4.34
CA VAL A 327 13.45 5.78 -4.93
C VAL A 327 12.20 5.74 -5.79
N TYR A 328 11.22 6.59 -5.53
CA TYR A 328 9.96 6.64 -6.27
C TYR A 328 9.36 8.05 -6.28
N PHE A 329 8.51 8.34 -7.24
CA PHE A 329 7.79 9.61 -7.35
C PHE A 329 6.29 9.46 -7.58
N GLU A 330 5.86 8.27 -7.95
CA GLU A 330 4.46 7.91 -8.11
C GLU A 330 4.26 6.40 -7.87
N ASN A 331 3.05 6.00 -7.54
CA ASN A 331 2.58 4.63 -7.43
C ASN A 331 1.05 4.59 -7.59
N HIS A 332 0.45 3.45 -7.36
CA HIS A 332 -1.00 3.25 -7.46
C HIS A 332 -1.82 4.05 -6.42
N ASP A 333 -1.21 4.59 -5.38
CA ASP A 333 -1.85 5.40 -4.33
C ASP A 333 -1.59 6.91 -4.47
N LEU A 334 -0.81 7.30 -5.47
CA LEU A 334 -0.38 8.66 -5.69
C LEU A 334 -0.86 9.18 -7.06
N PRO A 335 -1.02 10.49 -7.21
CA PRO A 335 -1.19 11.08 -8.53
C PRO A 335 0.10 10.93 -9.35
N ARG A 336 -0.03 10.96 -10.67
CA ARG A 336 1.13 10.98 -11.57
C ARG A 336 2.08 12.12 -11.22
N CYS A 337 3.36 11.85 -11.14
CA CYS A 337 4.39 12.79 -10.68
C CYS A 337 4.44 14.07 -11.49
N THR A 338 4.18 13.99 -12.80
CA THR A 338 4.08 15.16 -13.69
C THR A 338 2.94 16.11 -13.30
N ASN A 339 1.88 15.62 -12.71
CA ASN A 339 0.77 16.43 -12.20
C ASN A 339 1.02 16.93 -10.77
N TYR A 340 1.73 16.14 -9.97
CA TYR A 340 1.90 16.37 -8.55
C TYR A 340 2.98 17.43 -8.25
N PHE A 341 4.19 17.22 -8.80
CA PHE A 341 5.36 18.03 -8.43
C PHE A 341 5.53 19.31 -9.24
N PHE A 342 4.84 19.45 -10.36
CA PHE A 342 5.04 20.57 -11.26
C PHE A 342 3.87 21.57 -11.29
N PRO A 343 4.14 22.85 -11.53
CA PRO A 343 3.10 23.85 -11.76
C PRO A 343 2.23 23.48 -12.98
N GLN A 344 0.97 23.93 -12.95
CA GLN A 344 0.09 23.80 -14.11
C GLN A 344 0.68 24.52 -15.34
N GLY A 345 0.70 23.84 -16.48
CA GLY A 345 1.24 24.38 -17.74
C GLY A 345 2.71 24.04 -17.99
N THR A 346 3.37 23.31 -17.07
CA THR A 346 4.69 22.75 -17.34
C THR A 346 4.61 21.75 -18.50
N ASP A 347 5.61 21.76 -19.39
CA ASP A 347 5.77 20.74 -20.44
C ASP A 347 5.92 19.36 -19.78
N THR A 348 4.92 18.49 -20.00
CA THR A 348 4.85 17.16 -19.39
C THR A 348 6.00 16.25 -19.80
N LYS A 349 6.45 16.36 -21.05
CA LYS A 349 7.58 15.57 -21.55
C LYS A 349 8.89 15.98 -20.87
N LEU A 350 9.09 17.27 -20.67
CA LEU A 350 10.26 17.78 -19.96
C LEU A 350 10.21 17.41 -18.47
N ALA A 351 9.03 17.53 -17.84
CA ALA A 351 8.81 17.13 -16.46
C ALA A 351 9.09 15.63 -16.24
N ALA A 352 8.57 14.76 -17.12
CA ALA A 352 8.81 13.33 -17.05
C ALA A 352 10.29 12.98 -17.18
N LYS A 353 11.01 13.60 -18.13
CA LYS A 353 12.46 13.39 -18.29
C LYS A 353 13.25 13.88 -17.08
N PHE A 354 12.86 14.99 -16.48
CA PHE A 354 13.48 15.51 -15.27
C PHE A 354 13.33 14.52 -14.10
N ILE A 355 12.11 14.03 -13.86
CA ILE A 355 11.87 13.03 -12.81
C ILE A 355 12.65 11.73 -13.09
N ALA A 356 12.62 11.23 -14.33
CA ALA A 356 13.36 10.02 -14.70
C ALA A 356 14.87 10.18 -14.44
N THR A 357 15.43 11.38 -14.71
CA THR A 357 16.84 11.65 -14.42
C THR A 357 17.15 11.53 -12.94
N ILE A 358 16.31 12.12 -12.07
CA ILE A 358 16.49 12.03 -10.61
C ILE A 358 16.32 10.59 -10.16
N LEU A 359 15.19 9.96 -10.52
CA LEU A 359 14.85 8.59 -10.16
C LEU A 359 15.98 7.59 -10.44
N LEU A 360 16.60 7.69 -11.60
CA LEU A 360 17.61 6.74 -12.07
C LEU A 360 19.06 7.08 -11.68
N THR A 361 19.30 8.24 -11.08
CA THR A 361 20.65 8.68 -10.70
C THR A 361 20.86 8.85 -9.20
N MET A 362 19.80 8.79 -8.41
CA MET A 362 19.92 8.79 -6.95
C MET A 362 20.39 7.42 -6.43
N ARG A 363 21.00 7.44 -5.23
CA ARG A 363 21.32 6.21 -4.50
C ARG A 363 20.02 5.57 -3.98
N GLY A 364 19.78 4.33 -4.36
CA GLY A 364 18.58 3.57 -3.98
C GLY A 364 18.15 2.62 -5.10
N THR A 365 17.12 1.85 -4.86
CA THR A 365 16.47 1.01 -5.88
C THR A 365 15.35 1.82 -6.54
N PRO A 366 15.43 2.12 -7.85
CA PRO A 366 14.36 2.85 -8.54
C PRO A 366 13.09 2.01 -8.66
N PHE A 367 11.94 2.60 -8.31
CA PHE A 367 10.62 2.03 -8.52
C PHE A 367 9.89 2.86 -9.58
N ILE A 368 9.57 2.24 -10.70
CA ILE A 368 8.81 2.84 -11.82
C ILE A 368 7.39 2.31 -11.76
N TYR A 369 6.40 3.19 -11.72
CA TYR A 369 5.00 2.79 -11.84
C TYR A 369 4.61 2.68 -13.31
N GLU A 370 3.79 1.68 -13.67
CA GLU A 370 3.36 1.43 -15.06
C GLU A 370 2.90 2.71 -15.76
N GLY A 371 3.45 2.97 -16.94
CA GLY A 371 3.20 4.18 -17.72
C GLY A 371 4.00 5.42 -17.33
N GLN A 372 4.76 5.39 -16.23
CA GLN A 372 5.65 6.50 -15.85
C GLN A 372 6.74 6.70 -16.90
N GLU A 373 7.26 5.63 -17.47
CA GLU A 373 8.26 5.65 -18.55
C GLU A 373 7.73 6.31 -19.84
N LEU A 374 6.41 6.30 -20.03
CA LEU A 374 5.71 6.97 -21.13
C LEU A 374 5.37 8.43 -20.83
N GLY A 375 5.55 8.88 -19.58
CA GLY A 375 5.18 10.20 -19.12
C GLY A 375 3.66 10.39 -19.00
N MET A 376 2.93 9.35 -18.59
CA MET A 376 1.47 9.40 -18.38
C MET A 376 1.09 10.51 -17.39
N THR A 377 -0.11 11.07 -17.57
CA THR A 377 -0.69 12.13 -16.75
C THR A 377 -2.01 11.68 -16.14
N ASN A 378 -2.43 12.33 -15.04
CA ASN A 378 -3.73 12.05 -14.45
C ASN A 378 -4.88 12.32 -15.41
N ILE A 379 -5.88 11.46 -15.39
CA ILE A 379 -7.17 11.70 -16.04
C ILE A 379 -7.94 12.76 -15.24
N LYS A 380 -8.67 13.61 -15.98
CA LYS A 380 -9.56 14.62 -15.39
C LYS A 380 -11.01 14.31 -15.78
N TRP A 381 -11.62 13.42 -15.04
CA TRP A 381 -13.05 13.17 -15.22
C TRP A 381 -13.89 14.39 -14.86
N PRO A 382 -14.95 14.70 -15.59
CA PRO A 382 -15.76 15.89 -15.38
C PRO A 382 -16.64 15.84 -14.12
N SER A 383 -16.85 14.67 -13.55
CA SER A 383 -17.72 14.44 -12.39
C SER A 383 -17.09 13.46 -11.41
N ILE A 384 -17.26 13.70 -10.13
CA ILE A 384 -16.85 12.77 -9.07
C ILE A 384 -17.50 11.38 -9.21
N LYS A 385 -18.67 11.28 -9.80
CA LYS A 385 -19.39 10.01 -10.06
C LYS A 385 -18.66 9.08 -11.03
N MET A 386 -17.67 9.59 -11.75
CA MET A 386 -16.85 8.81 -12.69
C MET A 386 -15.58 8.27 -12.03
N TYR A 387 -15.29 8.67 -10.78
CA TYR A 387 -14.19 8.13 -10.00
C TYR A 387 -14.65 6.88 -9.26
N ASN A 388 -13.85 5.85 -9.28
CA ASN A 388 -14.06 4.61 -8.53
C ASN A 388 -13.01 4.45 -7.40
N ASP A 389 -12.41 5.55 -6.98
CA ASP A 389 -11.44 5.58 -5.89
C ASP A 389 -12.09 6.17 -4.64
N ILE A 390 -12.16 5.36 -3.58
CA ILE A 390 -12.78 5.72 -2.30
C ILE A 390 -12.11 6.96 -1.66
N SER A 391 -10.78 7.11 -1.83
CA SER A 391 -10.04 8.25 -1.29
C SER A 391 -10.41 9.55 -2.02
N SER A 392 -10.49 9.52 -3.35
CA SER A 392 -10.88 10.69 -4.16
C SER A 392 -12.31 11.15 -3.84
N ILE A 393 -13.23 10.19 -3.66
CA ILE A 393 -14.62 10.48 -3.26
C ILE A 393 -14.65 11.10 -1.86
N GLY A 394 -13.95 10.50 -0.90
CA GLY A 394 -13.89 11.00 0.48
C GLY A 394 -13.31 12.41 0.58
N GLN A 395 -12.23 12.70 -0.14
CA GLN A 395 -11.62 14.04 -0.18
C GLN A 395 -12.53 15.09 -0.84
N TYR A 396 -13.28 14.70 -1.87
CA TYR A 396 -14.29 15.56 -2.47
C TYR A 396 -15.41 15.90 -1.47
N GLU A 397 -15.93 14.91 -0.76
CA GLU A 397 -16.98 15.10 0.24
C GLU A 397 -16.48 15.96 1.42
N LEU A 398 -15.23 15.76 1.85
CA LEU A 398 -14.61 16.57 2.89
C LEU A 398 -14.52 18.05 2.46
N ALA A 399 -14.12 18.30 1.22
CA ALA A 399 -14.08 19.66 0.68
C ALA A 399 -15.47 20.33 0.67
N LEU A 400 -16.53 19.58 0.35
CA LEU A 400 -17.91 20.10 0.43
C LEU A 400 -18.33 20.39 1.88
N LYS A 401 -17.97 19.54 2.85
CA LYS A 401 -18.20 19.79 4.28
C LYS A 401 -17.47 21.06 4.75
N ASP A 402 -16.29 21.32 4.23
CA ASP A 402 -15.54 22.56 4.47
C ASP A 402 -16.07 23.75 3.64
N LYS A 403 -17.27 23.64 3.07
CA LYS A 403 -18.02 24.69 2.35
C LYS A 403 -17.40 25.14 1.01
N LEU A 404 -16.53 24.34 0.40
CA LEU A 404 -16.10 24.57 -0.97
C LEU A 404 -17.27 24.27 -1.94
N THR A 405 -17.28 24.99 -3.05
CA THR A 405 -18.19 24.66 -4.15
C THR A 405 -17.80 23.34 -4.82
N PRO A 406 -18.73 22.62 -5.47
CA PRO A 406 -18.40 21.40 -6.22
C PRO A 406 -17.26 21.59 -7.24
N LYS A 407 -17.20 22.75 -7.88
CA LYS A 407 -16.14 23.09 -8.84
C LYS A 407 -14.77 23.24 -8.17
N GLU A 408 -14.72 23.81 -6.98
CA GLU A 408 -13.48 23.95 -6.20
C GLU A 408 -13.02 22.61 -5.66
N ALA A 409 -13.94 21.80 -5.12
CA ALA A 409 -13.66 20.44 -4.68
C ALA A 409 -13.07 19.58 -5.82
N MET A 410 -13.64 19.65 -7.02
CA MET A 410 -13.13 18.94 -8.20
C MET A 410 -11.72 19.37 -8.60
N LYS A 411 -11.28 20.62 -8.35
CA LYS A 411 -9.89 21.02 -8.63
C LYS A 411 -8.89 20.24 -7.79
N GLY A 412 -9.20 19.99 -6.53
CA GLY A 412 -8.41 19.12 -5.65
C GLY A 412 -8.34 17.69 -6.18
N VAL A 413 -9.49 17.13 -6.55
CA VAL A 413 -9.56 15.78 -7.14
C VAL A 413 -8.72 15.68 -8.41
N TRP A 414 -8.84 16.59 -9.37
CA TRP A 414 -8.06 16.56 -10.62
C TRP A 414 -6.55 16.63 -10.41
N LYS A 415 -6.10 17.25 -9.32
CA LYS A 415 -4.67 17.42 -9.05
C LYS A 415 -4.09 16.28 -8.21
N TYR A 416 -4.85 15.80 -7.25
CA TYR A 416 -4.34 14.92 -6.19
C TYR A 416 -4.98 13.55 -6.15
N SER A 417 -5.96 13.24 -7.03
CA SER A 417 -6.53 11.90 -7.10
C SER A 417 -5.46 10.87 -7.42
N ARG A 418 -5.66 9.68 -6.89
CA ARG A 418 -4.89 8.50 -7.26
C ARG A 418 -5.04 8.27 -8.76
N ASP A 419 -4.02 7.67 -9.34
CA ASP A 419 -4.06 7.32 -10.75
C ASP A 419 -5.19 6.30 -11.03
N ASN A 420 -5.93 6.53 -12.13
CA ASN A 420 -7.06 5.67 -12.48
C ASN A 420 -6.65 4.27 -12.96
N ALA A 421 -5.34 3.99 -13.11
CA ALA A 421 -4.86 2.64 -13.37
C ALA A 421 -5.27 1.65 -12.28
N ARG A 422 -5.51 2.15 -11.06
CA ARG A 422 -6.01 1.36 -9.94
C ARG A 422 -7.50 0.97 -10.07
N SER A 423 -8.31 1.73 -10.79
CA SER A 423 -9.77 1.60 -10.77
C SER A 423 -10.41 1.32 -12.12
#